data_406d344bbd4471a205e6af7c88662b78
#
_entry.id   406d344bbd4471a205e6af7c88662b78
#
_cell.length_a   1.000
_cell.length_b   1.000
_cell.length_c   1.000
_cell.angle_alpha   90.00
_cell.angle_beta   90.00
_cell.angle_gamma   90.00
#
_symmetry.space_group_name_H-M   'P 1'
#
loop_
_entity.id
_entity.type
_entity.pdbx_description
1 polymer ?
#
loop_
_entity_poly.entity_id
_entity_poly.type
_entity_poly.pdbx_seq_one_letter_code
_entity_poly.pdbx_strand_id
1 'polypeptide(L)'
;MSEARRFLADLERKLSEEEESTRPIHEATAPVGHHRLCVGMATFDDFDGVWFTVQAIAMYHPEVADAVSFVVLDNHPEGAAATDLKGLDERVPHLRYVPFRGYRSTAARDLIFREADADVVCCLDSHVLLKPGALGALLEYFEENPTSRDMIQGPLLSDDLSSVVGTHFEPTWSDGMYGQWATDARLADGAAGPFEIPMQGLGQFACRREAWPGINSRFRGFGGEEGYLHEKVRQGGGRVLCHPAMGWVHRFTRPSGPPYRPTWEDRVRNYRIGWGEIGWDIEPMEAHFREMLGAIPEADPDAILNQTARQLASPFTYFDAIVCLNFPGDAQRFDERQHQLRLLDIAWRVEQQPVTPAPENHHRGCVVSWRDLVELAEHRGYAHVLGFEGEVTLAADRARSAGETIAGLTGTPWDICLLGSQGEGEGSEACDHAIAVHRRAFGQVLSDLPSSPSELDDWVSEHHTIGRYLQRRMRDGTFRVVGHAGTA
;
A
#
# COMPACT_ATOMS: atom_id res chain seq x y z
N MET A 1 8.02 -10.02 32.15
CA MET A 1 7.66 -9.93 30.70
C MET A 1 7.16 -11.31 30.27
N SER A 2 5.98 -11.42 29.65
CA SER A 2 5.45 -12.71 29.19
C SER A 2 6.31 -13.24 28.02
N GLU A 3 6.36 -14.58 27.85
CA GLU A 3 7.08 -15.22 26.72
C GLU A 3 6.66 -14.65 25.36
N ALA A 4 5.39 -14.31 25.21
CA ALA A 4 4.85 -13.68 24.00
C ALA A 4 5.48 -12.29 23.71
N ARG A 5 5.74 -11.48 24.75
CA ARG A 5 6.43 -10.17 24.56
C ARG A 5 7.90 -10.33 24.16
N ARG A 6 8.58 -11.37 24.67
CA ARG A 6 9.96 -11.66 24.24
C ARG A 6 10.01 -12.15 22.81
N PHE A 7 9.06 -13.00 22.42
CA PHE A 7 8.95 -13.51 21.06
C PHE A 7 8.67 -12.37 20.05
N LEU A 8 7.74 -11.46 20.37
CA LEU A 8 7.44 -10.30 19.54
C LEU A 8 8.64 -9.37 19.40
N ALA A 9 9.32 -9.04 20.49
CA ALA A 9 10.52 -8.20 20.45
C ALA A 9 11.69 -8.83 19.68
N ASP A 10 11.83 -10.16 19.74
CA ASP A 10 12.86 -10.90 18.98
C ASP A 10 12.51 -11.00 17.50
N LEU A 11 11.23 -11.11 17.17
CA LEU A 11 10.71 -11.08 15.80
C LEU A 11 10.87 -9.68 15.18
N GLU A 12 10.51 -8.64 15.92
CA GLU A 12 10.68 -7.24 15.49
C GLU A 12 12.15 -6.91 15.24
N ARG A 13 13.06 -7.32 16.14
CA ARG A 13 14.50 -7.13 15.96
C ARG A 13 15.03 -7.85 14.72
N LYS A 14 14.63 -9.10 14.49
CA LYS A 14 15.04 -9.87 13.32
C LYS A 14 14.48 -9.30 12.01
N LEU A 15 13.23 -8.84 12.02
CA LEU A 15 12.63 -8.16 10.86
C LEU A 15 13.35 -6.85 10.56
N SER A 16 13.74 -6.07 11.58
CA SER A 16 14.52 -4.83 11.40
C SER A 16 15.92 -5.11 10.87
N GLU A 17 16.60 -6.18 11.32
CA GLU A 17 17.92 -6.59 10.82
C GLU A 17 17.85 -7.08 9.35
N GLU A 18 16.75 -7.73 8.93
CA GLU A 18 16.49 -8.08 7.53
C GLU A 18 16.08 -6.86 6.69
N GLU A 19 15.32 -5.91 7.24
CA GLU A 19 14.95 -4.65 6.56
C GLU A 19 16.19 -3.75 6.33
N GLU A 20 17.17 -3.72 7.21
CA GLU A 20 18.45 -3.04 6.95
C GLU A 20 19.26 -3.70 5.83
N SER A 21 19.17 -5.04 5.71
CA SER A 21 19.77 -5.83 4.62
C SER A 21 18.95 -5.78 3.32
N THR A 22 17.67 -5.42 3.38
CA THR A 22 16.70 -5.47 2.27
C THR A 22 16.06 -4.11 1.97
N ARG A 23 16.67 -2.99 2.42
CA ARG A 23 16.25 -1.70 1.85
C ARG A 23 16.20 -1.87 0.35
N PRO A 24 15.05 -1.64 -0.30
CA PRO A 24 15.02 -1.61 -1.73
C PRO A 24 16.07 -0.57 -2.12
N ILE A 25 17.12 -1.03 -2.76
CA ILE A 25 17.99 -0.16 -3.53
C ILE A 25 17.01 0.50 -4.49
N HIS A 26 16.69 1.75 -4.25
CA HIS A 26 16.00 2.60 -5.21
C HIS A 26 16.97 2.88 -6.37
N GLU A 27 17.46 1.85 -7.01
CA GLU A 27 17.87 1.84 -8.38
C GLU A 27 16.64 1.47 -9.24
N ALA A 28 15.53 2.18 -9.01
CA ALA A 28 14.61 2.34 -10.08
C ALA A 28 15.35 3.22 -11.10
N THR A 29 15.69 2.64 -12.22
CA THR A 29 15.90 3.37 -13.48
C THR A 29 14.55 3.99 -13.85
N ALA A 30 14.08 4.94 -13.02
CA ALA A 30 13.05 5.84 -13.42
C ALA A 30 13.61 6.67 -14.58
N PRO A 31 12.85 6.88 -15.66
CA PRO A 31 13.27 7.79 -16.69
C PRO A 31 13.65 9.12 -16.02
N VAL A 32 14.77 9.69 -16.42
CA VAL A 32 15.19 11.03 -15.98
C VAL A 32 13.97 11.94 -16.13
N GLY A 33 13.51 12.53 -15.05
CA GLY A 33 12.25 13.29 -15.03
C GLY A 33 12.19 14.31 -16.16
N HIS A 34 11.15 14.23 -16.97
CA HIS A 34 10.92 15.18 -18.06
C HIS A 34 10.26 16.46 -17.54
N HIS A 35 9.64 16.41 -16.36
CA HIS A 35 8.92 17.52 -15.73
C HIS A 35 9.57 17.95 -14.43
N ARG A 36 9.33 19.21 -14.03
CA ARG A 36 9.84 19.75 -12.76
C ARG A 36 8.94 19.38 -11.59
N LEU A 37 7.66 19.20 -11.86
CA LEU A 37 6.62 18.92 -10.88
C LEU A 37 5.68 17.81 -11.37
N CYS A 38 5.39 16.83 -10.52
CA CYS A 38 4.26 15.93 -10.70
C CYS A 38 3.20 16.25 -9.64
N VAL A 39 1.97 16.45 -10.05
CA VAL A 39 0.81 16.49 -9.15
C VAL A 39 0.17 15.11 -9.17
N GLY A 40 0.23 14.43 -8.02
CA GLY A 40 -0.30 13.09 -7.84
C GLY A 40 -1.58 13.07 -7.02
N MET A 41 -2.58 12.32 -7.45
CA MET A 41 -3.85 12.16 -6.75
C MET A 41 -4.21 10.69 -6.61
N ALA A 42 -4.43 10.23 -5.36
CA ALA A 42 -5.08 8.95 -5.12
C ALA A 42 -6.60 9.17 -5.05
N THR A 43 -7.35 8.45 -5.87
CA THR A 43 -8.81 8.60 -5.96
C THR A 43 -9.54 7.28 -5.74
N PHE A 44 -10.78 7.36 -5.29
CA PHE A 44 -11.70 6.25 -5.14
C PHE A 44 -13.10 6.72 -5.56
N ASP A 45 -13.54 6.38 -6.77
CA ASP A 45 -14.82 6.79 -7.36
C ASP A 45 -15.10 8.31 -7.28
N ASP A 46 -14.09 9.16 -7.47
CA ASP A 46 -14.23 10.62 -7.40
C ASP A 46 -13.72 11.30 -8.68
N PHE A 47 -14.40 11.05 -9.80
CA PHE A 47 -14.08 11.70 -11.09
C PHE A 47 -14.18 13.23 -10.99
N ASP A 48 -15.26 13.74 -10.41
CA ASP A 48 -15.50 15.19 -10.31
C ASP A 48 -14.36 15.89 -9.56
N GLY A 49 -13.93 15.28 -8.44
CA GLY A 49 -12.81 15.81 -7.66
C GLY A 49 -11.53 15.91 -8.48
N VAL A 50 -11.14 14.80 -9.12
CA VAL A 50 -9.95 14.76 -10.00
C VAL A 50 -10.06 15.78 -11.12
N TRP A 51 -11.21 15.80 -11.82
CA TRP A 51 -11.43 16.70 -12.94
C TRP A 51 -11.30 18.17 -12.53
N PHE A 52 -11.99 18.59 -11.47
CA PHE A 52 -11.94 19.97 -10.98
C PHE A 52 -10.54 20.35 -10.49
N THR A 53 -9.83 19.46 -9.81
CA THR A 53 -8.46 19.73 -9.35
C THR A 53 -7.51 19.95 -10.53
N VAL A 54 -7.55 19.06 -11.54
CA VAL A 54 -6.73 19.17 -12.74
C VAL A 54 -7.05 20.46 -13.52
N GLN A 55 -8.36 20.76 -13.74
CA GLN A 55 -8.76 21.95 -14.45
C GLN A 55 -8.41 23.24 -13.68
N ALA A 56 -8.55 23.23 -12.35
CA ALA A 56 -8.17 24.39 -11.54
C ALA A 56 -6.66 24.67 -11.62
N ILE A 57 -5.82 23.62 -11.62
CA ILE A 57 -4.38 23.78 -11.81
C ILE A 57 -4.09 24.36 -13.20
N ALA A 58 -4.67 23.81 -14.25
CA ALA A 58 -4.47 24.29 -15.62
C ALA A 58 -4.91 25.75 -15.82
N MET A 59 -5.99 26.18 -15.14
CA MET A 59 -6.56 27.53 -15.30
C MET A 59 -5.91 28.58 -14.39
N TYR A 60 -5.53 28.21 -13.18
CA TYR A 60 -5.15 29.17 -12.14
C TYR A 60 -3.70 29.09 -11.69
N HIS A 61 -2.91 28.14 -12.26
CA HIS A 61 -1.48 27.98 -11.98
C HIS A 61 -0.63 28.08 -13.26
N PRO A 62 -0.70 29.21 -14.00
CA PRO A 62 0.06 29.39 -15.24
C PRO A 62 1.58 29.30 -15.01
N GLU A 63 2.04 29.54 -13.78
CA GLU A 63 3.45 29.47 -13.40
C GLU A 63 4.07 28.06 -13.52
N VAL A 64 3.24 27.02 -13.63
CA VAL A 64 3.70 25.63 -13.79
C VAL A 64 3.19 24.97 -15.08
N ALA A 65 2.55 25.70 -15.98
CA ALA A 65 1.88 25.14 -17.16
C ALA A 65 2.78 24.27 -18.03
N ASP A 66 4.06 24.66 -18.21
CA ASP A 66 5.05 23.92 -19.00
C ASP A 66 5.91 22.95 -18.16
N ALA A 67 5.63 22.87 -16.85
CA ALA A 67 6.48 22.14 -15.90
C ALA A 67 5.75 21.00 -15.18
N VAL A 68 4.42 20.93 -15.30
CA VAL A 68 3.59 20.00 -14.52
C VAL A 68 3.18 18.77 -15.32
N SER A 69 3.31 17.61 -14.69
CA SER A 69 2.64 16.37 -15.08
C SER A 69 1.65 15.93 -14.01
N PHE A 70 0.78 14.99 -14.35
CA PHE A 70 -0.23 14.46 -13.44
C PHE A 70 -0.16 12.95 -13.36
N VAL A 71 -0.31 12.39 -12.15
CA VAL A 71 -0.54 10.98 -11.90
C VAL A 71 -1.86 10.82 -11.17
N VAL A 72 -2.81 10.13 -11.78
CA VAL A 72 -4.10 9.78 -11.17
C VAL A 72 -4.10 8.28 -10.84
N LEU A 73 -3.96 7.97 -9.56
CA LEU A 73 -4.00 6.62 -9.04
C LEU A 73 -5.43 6.26 -8.68
N ASP A 74 -6.07 5.42 -9.48
CA ASP A 74 -7.42 4.95 -9.23
C ASP A 74 -7.41 3.67 -8.37
N ASN A 75 -7.81 3.80 -7.11
CA ASN A 75 -7.87 2.68 -6.17
C ASN A 75 -9.21 1.91 -6.22
N HIS A 76 -10.06 2.20 -7.22
CA HIS A 76 -11.28 1.45 -7.53
C HIS A 76 -11.55 1.38 -9.04
N PRO A 77 -10.64 0.79 -9.83
CA PRO A 77 -10.71 0.81 -11.31
C PRO A 77 -11.83 -0.03 -11.91
N GLU A 78 -12.67 -0.66 -11.11
CA GLU A 78 -13.94 -1.28 -11.47
C GLU A 78 -15.16 -0.45 -11.03
N GLY A 79 -14.94 0.71 -10.40
CA GLY A 79 -15.97 1.60 -9.91
C GLY A 79 -16.68 2.37 -11.00
N ALA A 80 -17.71 3.12 -10.61
CA ALA A 80 -18.53 3.89 -11.55
C ALA A 80 -17.74 4.99 -12.27
N ALA A 81 -16.73 5.57 -11.62
CA ALA A 81 -15.91 6.65 -12.15
C ALA A 81 -14.75 6.16 -13.06
N ALA A 82 -14.45 4.87 -13.08
CA ALA A 82 -13.24 4.34 -13.71
C ALA A 82 -13.09 4.66 -15.20
N THR A 83 -14.16 4.54 -15.97
CA THR A 83 -14.15 4.85 -17.41
C THR A 83 -13.85 6.32 -17.67
N ASP A 84 -14.46 7.22 -16.91
CA ASP A 84 -14.26 8.66 -17.06
C ASP A 84 -12.87 9.09 -16.58
N LEU A 85 -12.37 8.52 -15.48
CA LEU A 85 -11.01 8.73 -14.99
C LEU A 85 -9.97 8.27 -16.00
N LYS A 86 -10.12 7.09 -16.59
CA LYS A 86 -9.25 6.60 -17.66
C LYS A 86 -9.27 7.52 -18.87
N GLY A 87 -10.45 8.04 -19.25
CA GLY A 87 -10.58 8.98 -20.37
C GLY A 87 -9.87 10.31 -20.14
N LEU A 88 -9.39 10.65 -18.94
CA LEU A 88 -8.57 11.85 -18.72
C LEU A 88 -7.17 11.68 -19.30
N ASP A 89 -6.60 10.49 -19.34
CA ASP A 89 -5.29 10.18 -19.93
C ASP A 89 -5.19 10.62 -21.41
N GLU A 90 -6.29 10.51 -22.13
CA GLU A 90 -6.37 10.90 -23.54
C GLU A 90 -6.64 12.41 -23.75
N ARG A 91 -7.20 13.09 -22.75
CA ARG A 91 -7.72 14.46 -22.87
C ARG A 91 -6.84 15.52 -22.20
N VAL A 92 -6.09 15.13 -21.19
CA VAL A 92 -5.26 16.04 -20.40
C VAL A 92 -3.80 15.80 -20.75
N PRO A 93 -3.07 16.80 -21.26
CA PRO A 93 -1.65 16.65 -21.53
C PRO A 93 -0.87 16.24 -20.30
N HIS A 94 0.08 15.31 -20.46
CA HIS A 94 0.97 14.84 -19.40
C HIS A 94 0.27 14.23 -18.16
N LEU A 95 -0.99 13.76 -18.34
CA LEU A 95 -1.68 13.01 -17.31
C LEU A 95 -1.48 11.52 -17.57
N ARG A 96 -1.16 10.79 -16.52
CA ARG A 96 -1.05 9.32 -16.49
C ARG A 96 -2.11 8.74 -15.57
N TYR A 97 -2.97 7.89 -16.09
CA TYR A 97 -3.92 7.11 -15.32
C TYR A 97 -3.30 5.79 -14.89
N VAL A 98 -3.35 5.49 -13.58
CA VAL A 98 -2.79 4.28 -12.97
C VAL A 98 -3.88 3.50 -12.25
N PRO A 99 -4.40 2.42 -12.83
CA PRO A 99 -5.37 1.56 -12.16
C PRO A 99 -4.68 0.71 -11.09
N PHE A 100 -5.22 0.70 -9.88
CA PHE A 100 -4.68 -0.08 -8.77
C PHE A 100 -5.72 -0.92 -8.05
N ARG A 101 -5.60 -2.25 -8.15
CA ARG A 101 -6.53 -3.26 -7.62
C ARG A 101 -6.05 -3.94 -6.35
N GLY A 102 -4.79 -3.77 -5.96
CA GLY A 102 -4.15 -4.59 -4.94
C GLY A 102 -4.83 -4.49 -3.57
N TYR A 103 -4.89 -3.30 -3.01
CA TYR A 103 -5.50 -3.06 -1.70
C TYR A 103 -6.09 -1.67 -1.60
N ARG A 104 -7.06 -1.49 -0.71
CA ARG A 104 -7.63 -0.18 -0.38
C ARG A 104 -6.89 0.38 0.83
N SER A 105 -6.09 1.41 0.60
CA SER A 105 -5.25 1.98 1.65
C SER A 105 -4.66 3.32 1.22
N THR A 106 -4.37 4.16 2.20
CA THR A 106 -3.56 5.38 2.03
C THR A 106 -2.14 5.09 1.56
N ALA A 107 -1.61 3.89 1.85
CA ALA A 107 -0.31 3.42 1.35
C ALA A 107 -0.25 3.30 -0.20
N ALA A 108 -1.38 3.26 -0.89
CA ALA A 108 -1.41 3.31 -2.34
C ALA A 108 -0.73 4.58 -2.90
N ARG A 109 -0.61 5.66 -2.12
CA ARG A 109 0.13 6.88 -2.51
C ARG A 109 1.59 6.63 -2.87
N ASP A 110 2.22 5.55 -2.40
CA ASP A 110 3.57 5.16 -2.81
C ASP A 110 3.71 4.96 -4.32
N LEU A 111 2.65 4.49 -4.97
CA LEU A 111 2.65 4.34 -6.42
C LEU A 111 2.69 5.69 -7.15
N ILE A 112 2.13 6.76 -6.58
CA ILE A 112 2.23 8.11 -7.15
C ILE A 112 3.71 8.49 -7.27
N PHE A 113 4.50 8.32 -6.20
CA PHE A 113 5.92 8.64 -6.21
C PHE A 113 6.74 7.73 -7.13
N ARG A 114 6.30 6.49 -7.33
CA ARG A 114 6.94 5.55 -8.25
C ARG A 114 6.64 5.89 -9.71
N GLU A 115 5.41 6.29 -10.01
CA GLU A 115 4.94 6.58 -11.36
C GLU A 115 5.23 8.01 -11.81
N ALA A 116 5.61 8.90 -10.88
CA ALA A 116 5.96 10.29 -11.19
C ALA A 116 7.24 10.37 -12.02
N ASP A 117 7.20 11.19 -13.07
CA ASP A 117 8.32 11.49 -13.96
C ASP A 117 8.97 12.87 -13.67
N ALA A 118 8.87 13.32 -12.44
CA ALA A 118 9.36 14.61 -11.97
C ALA A 118 10.22 14.48 -10.71
N ASP A 119 11.07 15.49 -10.47
CA ASP A 119 11.92 15.56 -9.28
C ASP A 119 11.13 15.92 -8.02
N VAL A 120 10.09 16.75 -8.16
CA VAL A 120 9.21 17.17 -7.07
C VAL A 120 7.83 16.56 -7.29
N VAL A 121 7.27 15.97 -6.25
CA VAL A 121 5.91 15.41 -6.27
C VAL A 121 5.06 16.14 -5.24
N CYS A 122 3.95 16.72 -5.71
CA CYS A 122 2.89 17.28 -4.87
C CYS A 122 1.73 16.29 -4.85
N CYS A 123 1.52 15.63 -3.72
CA CYS A 123 0.42 14.70 -3.55
C CYS A 123 -0.80 15.43 -2.99
N LEU A 124 -1.94 15.27 -3.65
CA LEU A 124 -3.22 15.89 -3.29
C LEU A 124 -4.30 14.81 -3.11
N ASP A 125 -5.25 15.06 -2.23
CA ASP A 125 -6.53 14.39 -2.33
C ASP A 125 -7.26 14.89 -3.58
N SER A 126 -8.06 14.05 -4.22
CA SER A 126 -8.69 14.32 -5.52
C SER A 126 -9.66 15.52 -5.53
N HIS A 127 -10.00 16.08 -4.40
CA HIS A 127 -10.96 17.17 -4.21
C HIS A 127 -10.36 18.36 -3.45
N VAL A 128 -9.09 18.65 -3.73
CA VAL A 128 -8.32 19.77 -3.17
C VAL A 128 -8.12 20.84 -4.22
N LEU A 129 -8.31 22.09 -3.84
CA LEU A 129 -7.98 23.27 -4.66
C LEU A 129 -6.83 24.02 -4.01
N LEU A 130 -5.89 24.50 -4.80
CA LEU A 130 -4.73 25.24 -4.35
C LEU A 130 -4.92 26.76 -4.57
N LYS A 131 -4.39 27.56 -3.63
CA LYS A 131 -4.34 29.01 -3.80
C LYS A 131 -3.43 29.37 -4.98
N PRO A 132 -3.80 30.36 -5.82
CA PRO A 132 -2.96 30.83 -6.92
C PRO A 132 -1.53 31.15 -6.46
N GLY A 133 -0.53 30.70 -7.24
CA GLY A 133 0.90 30.83 -6.91
C GLY A 133 1.46 29.76 -5.96
N ALA A 134 0.63 28.86 -5.42
CA ALA A 134 1.08 27.83 -4.49
C ALA A 134 2.12 26.89 -5.10
N LEU A 135 1.90 26.45 -6.34
CA LEU A 135 2.82 25.54 -7.03
C LEU A 135 4.11 26.24 -7.47
N GLY A 136 4.05 27.52 -7.79
CA GLY A 136 5.24 28.33 -8.04
C GLY A 136 6.13 28.45 -6.81
N ALA A 137 5.53 28.81 -5.66
CA ALA A 137 6.26 28.87 -4.38
C ALA A 137 6.86 27.52 -3.97
N LEU A 138 6.18 26.40 -4.27
CA LEU A 138 6.72 25.06 -4.04
C LEU A 138 7.98 24.80 -4.87
N LEU A 139 7.94 25.10 -6.17
CA LEU A 139 9.09 24.91 -7.06
C LEU A 139 10.25 25.81 -6.66
N GLU A 140 9.99 27.10 -6.35
CA GLU A 140 11.00 28.04 -5.87
C GLU A 140 11.71 27.50 -4.62
N TYR A 141 10.96 26.98 -3.65
CA TYR A 141 11.54 26.37 -2.46
C TYR A 141 12.52 25.23 -2.81
N PHE A 142 12.15 24.29 -3.69
CA PHE A 142 13.02 23.18 -4.03
C PHE A 142 14.16 23.54 -4.96
N GLU A 143 14.06 24.65 -5.72
CA GLU A 143 15.17 25.23 -6.49
C GLU A 143 16.23 25.85 -5.56
N GLU A 144 15.77 26.60 -4.57
CA GLU A 144 16.66 27.18 -3.58
C GLU A 144 17.29 26.14 -2.63
N ASN A 145 16.62 24.97 -2.49
CA ASN A 145 17.03 23.86 -1.63
C ASN A 145 17.19 22.55 -2.42
N PRO A 146 18.17 22.42 -3.33
CA PRO A 146 18.26 21.31 -4.29
C PRO A 146 18.50 19.95 -3.67
N THR A 147 19.00 19.87 -2.45
CA THR A 147 19.24 18.61 -1.71
C THR A 147 18.29 18.40 -0.55
N SER A 148 17.22 19.21 -0.46
CA SER A 148 16.25 19.13 0.63
C SER A 148 15.52 17.78 0.63
N ARG A 149 15.39 17.22 1.83
CA ARG A 149 14.57 16.04 2.13
C ARG A 149 13.26 16.41 2.84
N ASP A 150 12.94 17.70 2.87
CA ASP A 150 11.80 18.23 3.60
C ASP A 150 10.47 17.85 2.96
N MET A 151 9.45 17.70 3.80
CA MET A 151 8.05 17.65 3.39
C MET A 151 7.43 19.02 3.57
N ILE A 152 6.85 19.55 2.51
CA ILE A 152 6.20 20.86 2.50
C ILE A 152 4.69 20.67 2.43
N GLN A 153 3.98 21.36 3.33
CA GLN A 153 2.52 21.46 3.36
C GLN A 153 2.12 22.94 3.41
N GLY A 154 0.86 23.23 3.18
CA GLY A 154 0.34 24.60 3.26
C GLY A 154 -0.76 24.74 4.31
N PRO A 155 -1.17 25.96 4.67
CA PRO A 155 -2.30 26.18 5.56
C PRO A 155 -3.60 25.75 4.90
N LEU A 156 -4.44 24.99 5.65
CA LEU A 156 -5.81 24.69 5.27
C LEU A 156 -6.67 25.94 5.42
N LEU A 157 -7.39 26.28 4.36
CA LEU A 157 -8.30 27.44 4.31
C LEU A 157 -9.76 26.96 4.47
N SER A 158 -10.61 27.88 4.96
CA SER A 158 -12.06 27.68 4.95
C SER A 158 -12.61 27.67 3.53
N ASP A 159 -13.79 27.05 3.34
CA ASP A 159 -14.44 26.91 2.02
C ASP A 159 -14.72 28.26 1.33
N ASP A 160 -14.93 29.33 2.11
CA ASP A 160 -15.14 30.70 1.63
C ASP A 160 -13.83 31.48 1.47
N LEU A 161 -12.68 30.86 1.70
CA LEU A 161 -11.33 31.46 1.62
C LEU A 161 -11.09 32.62 2.58
N SER A 162 -11.99 32.86 3.53
CA SER A 162 -11.94 34.05 4.42
C SER A 162 -10.99 33.87 5.60
N SER A 163 -10.66 32.62 5.97
CA SER A 163 -9.85 32.33 7.15
C SER A 163 -9.00 31.08 6.97
N VAL A 164 -7.99 30.96 7.84
CA VAL A 164 -7.18 29.75 7.98
C VAL A 164 -7.83 28.84 9.02
N VAL A 165 -8.14 27.61 8.63
CA VAL A 165 -8.65 26.57 9.52
C VAL A 165 -7.52 26.00 10.38
N GLY A 166 -6.34 25.79 9.79
CA GLY A 166 -5.18 25.30 10.51
C GLY A 166 -3.91 25.31 9.67
N THR A 167 -2.79 25.38 10.34
CA THR A 167 -1.45 25.28 9.74
C THR A 167 -0.80 23.93 10.03
N HIS A 168 -1.27 23.23 11.07
CA HIS A 168 -0.70 21.98 11.55
C HIS A 168 -1.70 21.23 12.43
N PHE A 169 -1.32 20.00 12.78
CA PHE A 169 -1.93 19.24 13.87
C PHE A 169 -1.04 19.33 15.11
N GLU A 170 -1.65 19.69 16.24
CA GLU A 170 -1.07 19.38 17.55
C GLU A 170 -1.06 17.87 17.76
N PRO A 171 0.03 17.28 18.31
CA PRO A 171 0.18 15.85 18.52
C PRO A 171 -0.66 15.36 19.71
N THR A 172 -1.97 15.51 19.63
CA THR A 172 -2.96 15.14 20.62
C THR A 172 -4.07 14.29 19.99
N TRP A 173 -4.66 13.42 20.79
CA TRP A 173 -5.77 12.58 20.32
C TRP A 173 -7.07 13.36 20.21
N SER A 174 -7.81 13.15 19.11
CA SER A 174 -9.16 13.63 18.90
C SER A 174 -9.96 12.61 18.08
N ASP A 175 -11.05 12.08 18.64
CA ASP A 175 -11.99 11.19 17.94
C ASP A 175 -11.33 10.00 17.21
N GLY A 176 -10.36 9.36 17.82
CA GLY A 176 -9.62 8.22 17.24
C GLY A 176 -8.62 8.59 16.15
N MET A 177 -8.24 9.87 16.05
CA MET A 177 -7.18 10.37 15.22
C MET A 177 -6.10 11.05 16.08
N TYR A 178 -4.84 10.76 15.80
CA TYR A 178 -3.72 11.44 16.42
C TYR A 178 -3.40 12.70 15.63
N GLY A 179 -3.94 13.83 16.10
CA GLY A 179 -3.79 15.13 15.48
C GLY A 179 -5.04 15.99 15.62
N GLN A 180 -4.88 17.19 16.13
CA GLN A 180 -5.93 18.20 16.24
C GLN A 180 -5.51 19.46 15.51
N TRP A 181 -6.36 19.99 14.63
CA TRP A 181 -6.07 21.22 13.91
C TRP A 181 -5.76 22.39 14.84
N ALA A 182 -4.65 23.07 14.58
CA ALA A 182 -4.22 24.27 15.24
C ALA A 182 -3.61 25.27 14.25
N THR A 183 -3.54 26.54 14.65
CA THR A 183 -2.99 27.61 13.84
C THR A 183 -1.75 28.20 14.51
N ASP A 184 -0.64 28.25 13.78
CA ASP A 184 0.60 28.84 14.27
C ASP A 184 0.56 30.38 14.19
N ALA A 185 1.00 31.02 15.25
CA ALA A 185 1.03 32.49 15.36
C ALA A 185 1.91 33.13 14.28
N ARG A 186 2.96 32.44 13.83
CA ARG A 186 3.87 32.94 12.77
C ARG A 186 3.12 33.29 11.48
N LEU A 187 2.06 32.58 11.15
CA LEU A 187 1.25 32.92 9.98
C LEU A 187 0.50 34.23 10.16
N ALA A 188 -0.07 34.45 11.37
CA ALA A 188 -0.75 35.72 11.72
C ALA A 188 0.22 36.91 11.76
N ASP A 189 1.46 36.66 12.16
CA ASP A 189 2.53 37.67 12.21
C ASP A 189 3.14 37.98 10.81
N GLY A 190 2.59 37.39 9.75
CA GLY A 190 2.98 37.65 8.38
C GLY A 190 4.24 36.92 7.91
N ALA A 191 4.52 35.71 8.45
CA ALA A 191 5.62 34.89 7.97
C ALA A 191 5.53 34.73 6.44
N ALA A 192 6.60 35.11 5.75
CA ALA A 192 6.70 35.01 4.29
C ALA A 192 7.28 33.66 3.85
N GLY A 193 8.13 33.04 4.67
CA GLY A 193 8.78 31.77 4.36
C GLY A 193 8.22 30.58 5.13
N PRO A 194 8.64 29.36 4.77
CA PRO A 194 8.22 28.14 5.44
C PRO A 194 8.71 28.06 6.88
N PHE A 195 7.93 27.40 7.73
CA PHE A 195 8.27 27.17 9.14
C PHE A 195 7.94 25.73 9.56
N GLU A 196 8.71 25.21 10.53
CA GLU A 196 8.53 23.85 11.02
C GLU A 196 7.21 23.69 11.77
N ILE A 197 6.56 22.53 11.52
CA ILE A 197 5.33 22.09 12.16
C ILE A 197 5.49 20.65 12.68
N PRO A 198 4.73 20.24 13.71
CA PRO A 198 4.76 18.86 14.18
C PRO A 198 4.30 17.87 13.12
N MET A 199 3.12 18.07 12.58
CA MET A 199 2.48 17.26 11.54
C MET A 199 1.26 17.99 10.99
N GLN A 200 0.65 17.46 9.92
CA GLN A 200 -0.59 18.00 9.36
C GLN A 200 -1.40 16.87 8.71
N GLY A 201 -2.64 17.14 8.31
CA GLY A 201 -3.42 16.26 7.45
C GLY A 201 -2.77 16.08 6.08
N LEU A 202 -2.84 14.87 5.52
CA LEU A 202 -2.19 14.51 4.26
C LEU A 202 -3.03 14.80 3.00
N GLY A 203 -3.99 15.70 3.08
CA GLY A 203 -4.77 16.14 1.93
C GLY A 203 -3.97 16.97 0.91
N GLN A 204 -2.85 17.56 1.36
CA GLN A 204 -1.88 18.27 0.52
C GLN A 204 -0.50 18.16 1.15
N PHE A 205 0.47 17.63 0.43
CA PHE A 205 1.88 17.63 0.81
C PHE A 205 2.77 17.46 -0.41
N ALA A 206 4.02 17.90 -0.31
CA ALA A 206 5.00 17.75 -1.38
C ALA A 206 6.38 17.45 -0.82
N CYS A 207 7.17 16.68 -1.57
CA CYS A 207 8.58 16.46 -1.30
C CYS A 207 9.31 16.09 -2.60
N ARG A 208 10.65 16.02 -2.54
CA ARG A 208 11.39 15.40 -3.64
C ARG A 208 11.03 13.93 -3.72
N ARG A 209 10.90 13.42 -4.94
CA ARG A 209 10.58 12.01 -5.20
C ARG A 209 11.56 11.07 -4.49
N GLU A 210 12.86 11.35 -4.58
CA GLU A 210 13.91 10.57 -3.93
C GLU A 210 13.93 10.64 -2.40
N ALA A 211 13.29 11.69 -1.82
CA ALA A 211 13.18 11.88 -0.38
C ALA A 211 11.92 11.25 0.21
N TRP A 212 11.02 10.70 -0.63
CA TRP A 212 9.81 10.05 -0.16
C TRP A 212 10.13 8.84 0.73
N PRO A 213 9.69 8.82 2.01
CA PRO A 213 10.06 7.76 2.94
C PRO A 213 9.22 6.48 2.78
N GLY A 214 8.18 6.50 1.95
CA GLY A 214 7.22 5.41 1.81
C GLY A 214 6.25 5.28 2.98
N ILE A 215 5.08 4.70 2.70
CA ILE A 215 4.10 4.27 3.71
C ILE A 215 4.18 2.75 3.81
N ASN A 216 4.09 2.21 5.02
CA ASN A 216 4.14 0.75 5.20
C ASN A 216 3.07 0.05 4.37
N SER A 217 3.48 -0.86 3.49
CA SER A 217 2.60 -1.57 2.55
C SER A 217 1.53 -2.44 3.23
N ARG A 218 1.67 -2.68 4.53
CA ARG A 218 0.68 -3.40 5.35
C ARG A 218 -0.47 -2.52 5.83
N PHE A 219 -0.42 -1.19 5.65
CA PHE A 219 -1.57 -0.33 5.96
C PHE A 219 -2.78 -0.73 5.12
N ARG A 220 -3.96 -0.75 5.74
CA ARG A 220 -5.24 -1.01 5.08
C ARG A 220 -6.28 0.01 5.54
N GLY A 221 -7.22 0.33 4.65
CA GLY A 221 -8.24 1.31 4.93
C GLY A 221 -7.67 2.71 5.13
N PHE A 222 -8.18 3.43 6.13
CA PHE A 222 -7.92 4.84 6.36
C PHE A 222 -7.51 5.14 7.81
N GLY A 223 -6.56 6.05 7.98
CA GLY A 223 -6.12 6.61 9.27
C GLY A 223 -4.83 5.96 9.80
N GLY A 224 -4.13 6.71 10.63
CA GLY A 224 -2.87 6.32 11.27
C GLY A 224 -1.61 6.73 10.52
N GLU A 225 -1.73 7.41 9.39
CA GLU A 225 -0.60 7.80 8.55
C GLU A 225 0.01 9.17 8.88
N GLU A 226 -0.74 10.12 9.44
CA GLU A 226 -0.31 11.51 9.55
C GLU A 226 0.96 11.67 10.43
N GLY A 227 0.90 11.39 11.69
CA GLY A 227 2.05 11.50 12.61
C GLY A 227 3.20 10.57 12.21
N TYR A 228 2.85 9.35 11.80
CA TYR A 228 3.79 8.34 11.34
C TYR A 228 4.64 8.82 10.14
N LEU A 229 4.02 9.33 9.09
CA LEU A 229 4.74 9.74 7.89
C LEU A 229 5.65 10.94 8.16
N HIS A 230 5.17 11.90 8.96
CA HIS A 230 5.95 13.08 9.33
C HIS A 230 7.20 12.71 10.15
N GLU A 231 7.07 11.72 11.03
CA GLU A 231 8.21 11.21 11.79
C GLU A 231 9.21 10.46 10.91
N LYS A 232 8.76 9.68 9.94
CA LYS A 232 9.65 9.05 8.95
C LYS A 232 10.46 10.08 8.16
N VAL A 233 9.85 11.21 7.78
CA VAL A 233 10.57 12.32 7.14
C VAL A 233 11.70 12.82 8.04
N ARG A 234 11.43 13.05 9.35
CA ARG A 234 12.45 13.49 10.31
C ARG A 234 13.55 12.47 10.50
N GLN A 235 13.19 11.18 10.65
CA GLN A 235 14.19 10.10 10.77
C GLN A 235 15.03 9.97 9.50
N GLY A 236 14.47 10.33 8.34
CA GLY A 236 15.19 10.44 7.06
C GLY A 236 16.06 11.69 6.91
N GLY A 237 16.12 12.55 7.93
CA GLY A 237 16.92 13.79 7.95
C GLY A 237 16.24 14.99 7.27
N GLY A 238 14.94 14.91 6.98
CA GLY A 238 14.12 16.00 6.48
C GLY A 238 13.43 16.76 7.62
N ARG A 239 12.81 17.88 7.26
CA ARG A 239 11.92 18.67 8.13
C ARG A 239 10.50 18.59 7.61
N VAL A 240 9.53 18.85 8.48
CA VAL A 240 8.12 19.00 8.12
C VAL A 240 7.77 20.47 8.24
N LEU A 241 7.39 21.09 7.13
CA LEU A 241 7.24 22.54 7.03
C LEU A 241 5.84 22.91 6.55
N CYS A 242 5.29 23.98 7.11
CA CYS A 242 4.16 24.72 6.55
C CYS A 242 4.67 25.92 5.78
N HIS A 243 4.32 26.00 4.48
CA HIS A 243 4.66 27.15 3.64
C HIS A 243 3.43 28.04 3.46
N PRO A 244 3.47 29.32 3.93
CA PRO A 244 2.30 30.22 3.92
C PRO A 244 1.66 30.45 2.54
N ALA A 245 2.46 30.41 1.47
CA ALA A 245 1.98 30.61 0.12
C ALA A 245 1.20 29.39 -0.45
N MET A 246 1.38 28.20 0.15
CA MET A 246 0.78 26.94 -0.33
C MET A 246 -0.62 26.68 0.26
N GLY A 247 -1.44 27.73 0.46
CA GLY A 247 -2.80 27.58 0.96
C GLY A 247 -3.65 26.68 0.10
N TRP A 248 -4.49 25.87 0.73
CA TRP A 248 -5.34 24.89 0.06
C TRP A 248 -6.72 24.78 0.70
N VAL A 249 -7.71 24.34 -0.08
CA VAL A 249 -9.08 24.08 0.34
C VAL A 249 -9.40 22.62 0.11
N HIS A 250 -10.11 22.01 1.04
CA HIS A 250 -10.50 20.61 0.97
C HIS A 250 -12.01 20.44 1.05
N ARG A 251 -12.60 19.74 0.11
CA ARG A 251 -14.03 19.39 0.15
C ARG A 251 -14.28 18.23 1.12
N PHE A 252 -14.46 18.52 2.40
CA PHE A 252 -14.77 17.50 3.41
C PHE A 252 -16.16 16.90 3.24
N THR A 253 -17.16 17.74 2.92
CA THR A 253 -18.54 17.31 2.79
C THR A 253 -18.82 16.77 1.39
N ARG A 254 -19.25 15.54 1.30
CA ARG A 254 -19.72 14.89 0.08
C ARG A 254 -21.19 14.53 0.21
N PRO A 255 -22.05 14.71 -0.83
CA PRO A 255 -23.49 14.40 -0.74
C PRO A 255 -23.79 12.96 -0.33
N SER A 256 -22.96 12.01 -0.76
CA SER A 256 -23.11 10.58 -0.48
C SER A 256 -22.16 10.05 0.61
N GLY A 257 -21.44 10.94 1.31
CA GLY A 257 -20.37 10.56 2.22
C GLY A 257 -19.14 9.99 1.48
N PRO A 258 -18.14 9.47 2.22
CA PRO A 258 -17.00 8.79 1.61
C PRO A 258 -17.47 7.49 0.95
N PRO A 259 -16.98 7.17 -0.27
CA PRO A 259 -17.39 5.98 -1.03
C PRO A 259 -16.81 4.67 -0.48
N TYR A 260 -16.09 4.73 0.63
CA TYR A 260 -15.54 3.59 1.36
C TYR A 260 -15.90 3.67 2.84
N ARG A 261 -15.98 2.52 3.50
CA ARG A 261 -16.32 2.45 4.93
C ARG A 261 -15.04 2.34 5.76
N PRO A 262 -14.67 3.38 6.54
CA PRO A 262 -13.60 3.28 7.51
C PRO A 262 -13.97 2.28 8.62
N THR A 263 -13.01 1.50 9.10
CA THR A 263 -13.17 0.58 10.24
C THR A 263 -12.22 0.94 11.36
N TRP A 264 -12.61 0.68 12.60
CA TRP A 264 -11.75 0.88 13.76
C TRP A 264 -10.59 -0.11 13.76
N GLU A 265 -10.82 -1.33 13.29
CA GLU A 265 -9.81 -2.37 13.17
C GLU A 265 -8.68 -1.95 12.23
N ASP A 266 -8.98 -1.38 11.06
CA ASP A 266 -7.97 -0.88 10.13
C ASP A 266 -7.17 0.25 10.77
N ARG A 267 -7.84 1.21 11.39
CA ARG A 267 -7.20 2.36 12.01
C ARG A 267 -6.28 1.96 13.17
N VAL A 268 -6.76 1.13 14.11
CA VAL A 268 -5.95 0.61 15.22
C VAL A 268 -4.75 -0.17 14.70
N ARG A 269 -4.96 -1.01 13.68
CA ARG A 269 -3.89 -1.80 13.08
C ARG A 269 -2.84 -0.92 12.41
N ASN A 270 -3.26 0.11 11.66
CA ASN A 270 -2.35 1.05 11.02
C ASN A 270 -1.50 1.81 12.05
N TYR A 271 -2.11 2.28 13.15
CA TYR A 271 -1.34 2.90 14.24
C TYR A 271 -0.32 1.93 14.85
N ARG A 272 -0.69 0.67 15.12
CA ARG A 272 0.25 -0.34 15.63
C ARG A 272 1.41 -0.59 14.69
N ILE A 273 1.13 -0.72 13.39
CA ILE A 273 2.14 -0.92 12.37
C ILE A 273 3.04 0.31 12.28
N GLY A 274 2.45 1.50 12.11
CA GLY A 274 3.19 2.73 11.89
C GLY A 274 4.01 3.15 13.11
N TRP A 275 3.41 3.15 14.30
CA TRP A 275 4.11 3.53 15.53
C TRP A 275 5.21 2.52 15.90
N GLY A 276 4.95 1.21 15.66
CA GLY A 276 5.97 0.18 15.80
C GLY A 276 7.16 0.41 14.87
N GLU A 277 6.93 0.73 13.59
CA GLU A 277 7.97 1.02 12.60
C GLU A 277 8.85 2.22 12.99
N ILE A 278 8.24 3.30 13.47
CA ILE A 278 8.98 4.51 13.87
C ILE A 278 9.50 4.50 15.32
N GLY A 279 9.28 3.40 16.05
CA GLY A 279 9.75 3.22 17.42
C GLY A 279 8.95 3.98 18.48
N TRP A 280 7.72 4.39 18.19
CA TRP A 280 6.86 5.03 19.18
C TRP A 280 6.16 4.02 20.08
N ASP A 281 5.93 4.40 21.35
CA ASP A 281 5.19 3.58 22.31
C ASP A 281 3.71 3.46 21.91
N ILE A 282 3.22 2.23 21.78
CA ILE A 282 1.82 1.94 21.42
C ILE A 282 0.85 1.96 22.61
N GLU A 283 1.35 1.93 23.86
CA GLU A 283 0.49 1.93 25.04
C GLU A 283 -0.46 3.14 25.12
N PRO A 284 0.00 4.40 24.90
CA PRO A 284 -0.89 5.56 24.89
C PRO A 284 -1.98 5.49 23.82
N MET A 285 -1.65 4.96 22.65
CA MET A 285 -2.61 4.74 21.55
C MET A 285 -3.67 3.71 21.96
N GLU A 286 -3.27 2.57 22.50
CA GLU A 286 -4.21 1.53 22.94
C GLU A 286 -5.12 2.01 24.07
N ALA A 287 -4.58 2.79 25.02
CA ALA A 287 -5.35 3.40 26.10
C ALA A 287 -6.40 4.37 25.56
N HIS A 288 -6.03 5.22 24.61
CA HIS A 288 -6.96 6.14 23.94
C HIS A 288 -8.09 5.40 23.22
N PHE A 289 -7.77 4.40 22.41
CA PHE A 289 -8.80 3.63 21.68
C PHE A 289 -9.71 2.85 22.63
N ARG A 290 -9.17 2.32 23.74
CA ARG A 290 -10.00 1.65 24.75
C ARG A 290 -11.01 2.59 25.39
N GLU A 291 -10.60 3.80 25.75
CA GLU A 291 -11.46 4.83 26.32
C GLU A 291 -12.49 5.32 25.30
N MET A 292 -12.05 5.75 24.13
CA MET A 292 -12.91 6.30 23.07
C MET A 292 -13.94 5.29 22.59
N LEU A 293 -13.54 4.06 22.27
CA LEU A 293 -14.45 3.02 21.80
C LEU A 293 -15.39 2.57 22.92
N GLY A 294 -14.95 2.58 24.18
CA GLY A 294 -15.79 2.28 25.33
C GLY A 294 -16.95 3.27 25.52
N ALA A 295 -16.86 4.47 24.95
CA ALA A 295 -17.96 5.44 24.93
C ALA A 295 -18.97 5.18 23.79
N ILE A 296 -18.69 4.28 22.84
CA ILE A 296 -19.55 3.92 21.71
C ILE A 296 -20.38 2.67 22.10
N PRO A 297 -21.72 2.75 22.21
CA PRO A 297 -22.55 1.67 22.76
C PRO A 297 -22.45 0.32 22.04
N GLU A 298 -22.12 0.31 20.75
CA GLU A 298 -22.06 -0.90 19.92
C GLU A 298 -20.63 -1.40 19.68
N ALA A 299 -19.60 -0.72 20.20
CA ALA A 299 -18.21 -1.12 20.04
C ALA A 299 -17.74 -1.99 21.22
N ASP A 300 -16.93 -3.00 20.93
CA ASP A 300 -16.18 -3.76 21.92
C ASP A 300 -14.68 -3.42 21.76
N PRO A 301 -14.13 -2.52 22.60
CA PRO A 301 -12.75 -2.10 22.50
C PRO A 301 -11.75 -3.27 22.64
N ASP A 302 -12.01 -4.16 23.59
CA ASP A 302 -11.09 -5.27 23.84
C ASP A 302 -11.14 -6.31 22.70
N ALA A 303 -12.30 -6.54 22.10
CA ALA A 303 -12.40 -7.39 20.92
C ALA A 303 -11.58 -6.81 19.75
N ILE A 304 -11.70 -5.51 19.46
CA ILE A 304 -10.98 -4.82 18.39
C ILE A 304 -9.47 -4.85 18.65
N LEU A 305 -9.04 -4.47 19.86
CA LEU A 305 -7.63 -4.45 20.23
C LEU A 305 -7.02 -5.85 20.19
N ASN A 306 -7.69 -6.87 20.74
CA ASN A 306 -7.21 -8.24 20.72
C ASN A 306 -7.18 -8.84 19.31
N GLN A 307 -8.20 -8.58 18.50
CA GLN A 307 -8.25 -9.04 17.11
C GLN A 307 -7.08 -8.47 16.30
N THR A 308 -6.86 -7.16 16.35
CA THR A 308 -5.77 -6.52 15.61
C THR A 308 -4.39 -6.97 16.10
N ALA A 309 -4.22 -7.25 17.41
CA ALA A 309 -2.98 -7.82 17.94
C ALA A 309 -2.72 -9.23 17.39
N ARG A 310 -3.74 -10.11 17.37
CA ARG A 310 -3.61 -11.47 16.78
C ARG A 310 -3.28 -11.39 15.28
N GLN A 311 -3.92 -10.49 14.55
CA GLN A 311 -3.69 -10.27 13.12
C GLN A 311 -2.24 -9.90 12.83
N LEU A 312 -1.64 -9.02 13.62
CA LEU A 312 -0.24 -8.62 13.47
C LEU A 312 0.75 -9.69 13.97
N ALA A 313 0.34 -10.54 14.91
CA ALA A 313 1.14 -11.67 15.40
C ALA A 313 1.06 -12.90 14.48
N SER A 314 0.22 -12.88 13.45
CA SER A 314 0.11 -14.00 12.50
C SER A 314 1.43 -14.21 11.75
N PRO A 315 1.98 -15.44 11.67
CA PRO A 315 3.20 -15.72 10.92
C PRO A 315 3.12 -15.30 9.44
N PHE A 316 1.92 -15.29 8.89
CA PHE A 316 1.68 -14.85 7.51
C PHE A 316 1.98 -13.36 7.28
N THR A 317 2.16 -12.55 8.33
CA THR A 317 2.62 -11.16 8.19
C THR A 317 4.04 -11.04 7.66
N TYR A 318 4.78 -12.13 7.63
CA TYR A 318 6.09 -12.25 7.00
C TYR A 318 6.07 -11.83 5.51
N PHE A 319 5.02 -12.16 4.77
CA PHE A 319 4.94 -11.85 3.34
C PHE A 319 4.54 -10.39 3.11
N ASP A 320 5.16 -9.71 2.10
CA ASP A 320 4.80 -8.34 1.71
C ASP A 320 3.39 -8.25 1.14
N ALA A 321 3.02 -9.23 0.32
CA ALA A 321 1.66 -9.39 -0.17
C ALA A 321 1.17 -10.84 -0.02
N ILE A 322 -0.13 -10.97 0.22
CA ILE A 322 -0.86 -12.24 0.17
C ILE A 322 -1.99 -12.08 -0.81
N VAL A 323 -1.97 -12.85 -1.89
CA VAL A 323 -2.89 -12.70 -3.01
C VAL A 323 -3.72 -13.97 -3.20
N CYS A 324 -5.02 -13.81 -3.34
CA CYS A 324 -5.93 -14.87 -3.73
C CYS A 324 -6.27 -14.73 -5.20
N LEU A 325 -5.93 -15.75 -6.00
CA LEU A 325 -6.28 -15.84 -7.42
C LEU A 325 -7.72 -16.32 -7.53
N ASN A 326 -8.62 -15.44 -7.96
CA ASN A 326 -10.06 -15.71 -8.03
C ASN A 326 -10.54 -15.88 -9.46
N PHE A 327 -11.36 -16.91 -9.72
CA PHE A 327 -12.05 -17.06 -11.00
C PHE A 327 -13.29 -16.17 -11.08
N PRO A 328 -13.56 -15.55 -12.24
CA PRO A 328 -14.80 -14.81 -12.46
C PRO A 328 -16.03 -15.69 -12.22
N GLY A 329 -17.01 -15.19 -11.49
CA GLY A 329 -18.27 -15.89 -11.22
C GLY A 329 -18.33 -16.67 -9.88
N ASP A 330 -17.25 -16.71 -9.10
CA ASP A 330 -17.14 -17.51 -7.87
C ASP A 330 -17.39 -16.71 -6.58
N ALA A 331 -18.40 -15.82 -6.56
CA ALA A 331 -18.71 -14.99 -5.40
C ALA A 331 -18.98 -15.81 -4.12
N GLN A 332 -19.70 -16.95 -4.23
CA GLN A 332 -20.01 -17.82 -3.08
C GLN A 332 -18.72 -18.46 -2.52
N ARG A 333 -17.84 -18.94 -3.37
CA ARG A 333 -16.54 -19.52 -2.95
C ARG A 333 -15.60 -18.47 -2.35
N PHE A 334 -15.75 -17.21 -2.75
CA PHE A 334 -15.02 -16.12 -2.13
C PHE A 334 -15.43 -15.90 -0.67
N ASP A 335 -16.73 -15.91 -0.38
CA ASP A 335 -17.23 -15.75 0.99
C ASP A 335 -16.80 -16.90 1.91
N GLU A 336 -16.79 -18.13 1.40
CA GLU A 336 -16.28 -19.31 2.12
C GLU A 336 -14.78 -19.16 2.43
N ARG A 337 -13.98 -18.67 1.47
CA ARG A 337 -12.55 -18.40 1.66
C ARG A 337 -12.31 -17.27 2.63
N GLN A 338 -13.06 -16.19 2.57
CA GLN A 338 -12.96 -15.10 3.53
C GLN A 338 -13.17 -15.59 4.97
N HIS A 339 -14.08 -16.55 5.17
CA HIS A 339 -14.25 -17.16 6.47
C HIS A 339 -12.99 -17.92 6.92
N GLN A 340 -12.38 -18.73 6.06
CA GLN A 340 -11.15 -19.46 6.35
C GLN A 340 -9.97 -18.52 6.59
N LEU A 341 -9.82 -17.47 5.78
CA LEU A 341 -8.77 -16.47 5.94
C LEU A 341 -8.92 -15.69 7.25
N ARG A 342 -10.17 -15.46 7.73
CA ARG A 342 -10.41 -14.92 9.07
C ARG A 342 -9.93 -15.84 10.19
N LEU A 343 -10.05 -17.15 10.03
CA LEU A 343 -9.53 -18.12 11.01
C LEU A 343 -7.99 -18.12 11.10
N LEU A 344 -7.30 -17.67 10.05
CA LEU A 344 -5.85 -17.46 10.03
C LEU A 344 -5.44 -16.05 10.46
N ASP A 345 -6.38 -15.20 10.83
CA ASP A 345 -6.17 -13.77 11.14
C ASP A 345 -5.51 -12.97 9.98
N ILE A 346 -5.69 -13.38 8.71
CA ILE A 346 -5.08 -12.74 7.53
C ILE A 346 -6.08 -12.11 6.54
N ALA A 347 -7.38 -12.34 6.69
CA ALA A 347 -8.39 -11.84 5.75
C ALA A 347 -8.29 -10.33 5.48
N TRP A 348 -7.83 -9.56 6.46
CA TRP A 348 -7.67 -8.10 6.39
C TRP A 348 -6.64 -7.62 5.37
N ARG A 349 -5.69 -8.48 4.95
CA ARG A 349 -4.59 -8.11 4.07
C ARG A 349 -4.53 -8.92 2.78
N VAL A 350 -5.41 -9.91 2.60
CA VAL A 350 -5.43 -10.70 1.38
C VAL A 350 -5.99 -9.87 0.23
N GLU A 351 -5.18 -9.71 -0.80
CA GLU A 351 -5.55 -9.04 -2.04
C GLU A 351 -6.25 -10.04 -2.96
N GLN A 352 -7.19 -9.56 -3.77
CA GLN A 352 -7.83 -10.37 -4.79
C GLN A 352 -7.27 -10.02 -6.15
N GLN A 353 -6.85 -11.04 -6.89
CA GLN A 353 -6.50 -10.89 -8.29
C GLN A 353 -7.46 -11.75 -9.13
N PRO A 354 -8.25 -11.13 -10.01
CA PRO A 354 -9.09 -11.90 -10.91
C PRO A 354 -8.21 -12.73 -11.83
N VAL A 355 -8.52 -14.02 -11.93
CA VAL A 355 -7.87 -14.90 -12.90
C VAL A 355 -8.35 -14.52 -14.29
N THR A 356 -7.43 -14.40 -15.24
CA THR A 356 -7.77 -14.15 -16.64
C THR A 356 -8.66 -15.29 -17.16
N PRO A 357 -9.87 -15.01 -17.65
CA PRO A 357 -10.76 -16.05 -18.12
C PRO A 357 -10.13 -16.86 -19.26
N ALA A 358 -9.93 -18.13 -19.04
CA ALA A 358 -9.61 -19.09 -20.10
C ALA A 358 -10.72 -20.15 -20.09
N PRO A 359 -11.80 -19.98 -20.88
CA PRO A 359 -13.02 -20.79 -20.77
C PRO A 359 -12.81 -22.28 -20.97
N GLU A 360 -11.76 -22.68 -21.65
CA GLU A 360 -11.50 -24.06 -22.05
C GLU A 360 -10.49 -24.79 -21.14
N ASN A 361 -9.72 -24.08 -20.31
CA ASN A 361 -8.70 -24.68 -19.46
C ASN A 361 -8.34 -23.83 -18.24
N HIS A 362 -8.76 -24.30 -17.05
CA HIS A 362 -8.48 -23.68 -15.76
C HIS A 362 -6.97 -23.41 -15.52
N HIS A 363 -6.11 -24.36 -15.87
CA HIS A 363 -4.67 -24.26 -15.66
C HIS A 363 -4.02 -23.12 -16.46
N ARG A 364 -4.55 -22.81 -17.66
CA ARG A 364 -4.06 -21.65 -18.45
C ARG A 364 -4.27 -20.33 -17.71
N GLY A 365 -5.47 -20.14 -17.16
CA GLY A 365 -5.79 -18.95 -16.38
C GLY A 365 -4.91 -18.82 -15.15
N CYS A 366 -4.63 -19.92 -14.44
CA CYS A 366 -3.71 -19.92 -13.29
C CYS A 366 -2.29 -19.50 -13.69
N VAL A 367 -1.74 -20.05 -14.78
CA VAL A 367 -0.38 -19.71 -15.24
C VAL A 367 -0.23 -18.24 -15.56
N VAL A 368 -1.19 -17.66 -16.29
CA VAL A 368 -1.19 -16.21 -16.60
C VAL A 368 -1.28 -15.39 -15.32
N SER A 369 -2.17 -15.75 -14.40
CA SER A 369 -2.35 -15.01 -13.15
C SER A 369 -1.12 -15.09 -12.22
N TRP A 370 -0.40 -16.22 -12.23
CA TRP A 370 0.87 -16.34 -11.50
C TRP A 370 1.95 -15.46 -12.11
N ARG A 371 2.02 -15.40 -13.45
CA ARG A 371 2.92 -14.47 -14.13
C ARG A 371 2.62 -13.03 -13.75
N ASP A 372 1.36 -12.61 -13.89
CA ASP A 372 0.90 -11.26 -13.53
C ASP A 372 1.21 -10.93 -12.06
N LEU A 373 1.05 -11.90 -11.15
CA LEU A 373 1.36 -11.73 -9.73
C LEU A 373 2.86 -11.48 -9.49
N VAL A 374 3.73 -12.23 -10.15
CA VAL A 374 5.19 -12.08 -9.98
C VAL A 374 5.67 -10.79 -10.64
N GLU A 375 5.16 -10.42 -11.82
CA GLU A 375 5.42 -9.12 -12.47
C GLU A 375 5.01 -7.95 -11.58
N LEU A 376 3.83 -8.05 -10.96
CA LEU A 376 3.32 -7.06 -10.04
C LEU A 376 4.20 -6.96 -8.78
N ALA A 377 4.64 -8.09 -8.23
CA ALA A 377 5.51 -8.14 -7.06
C ALA A 377 6.88 -7.51 -7.36
N GLU A 378 7.45 -7.79 -8.52
CA GLU A 378 8.70 -7.18 -8.99
C GLU A 378 8.52 -5.68 -9.19
N HIS A 379 7.47 -5.27 -9.89
CA HIS A 379 7.15 -3.85 -10.11
C HIS A 379 6.95 -3.08 -8.79
N ARG A 380 6.33 -3.69 -7.79
CA ARG A 380 6.12 -3.11 -6.46
C ARG A 380 7.35 -3.18 -5.56
N GLY A 381 8.41 -3.87 -5.97
CA GLY A 381 9.64 -4.04 -5.20
C GLY A 381 9.47 -4.94 -3.97
N TYR A 382 8.50 -5.85 -3.97
CA TYR A 382 8.29 -6.80 -2.88
C TYR A 382 9.47 -7.77 -2.75
N ALA A 383 9.81 -8.13 -1.52
CA ALA A 383 10.81 -9.16 -1.24
C ALA A 383 10.22 -10.57 -1.41
N HIS A 384 8.95 -10.74 -1.03
CA HIS A 384 8.28 -12.05 -1.13
C HIS A 384 6.75 -11.88 -1.20
N VAL A 385 6.13 -12.75 -1.97
CA VAL A 385 4.68 -12.77 -2.18
C VAL A 385 4.15 -14.19 -1.97
N LEU A 386 2.97 -14.29 -1.33
CA LEU A 386 2.25 -15.55 -1.16
C LEU A 386 1.00 -15.53 -2.04
N GLY A 387 0.88 -16.47 -2.96
CA GLY A 387 -0.30 -16.70 -3.78
C GLY A 387 -1.12 -17.88 -3.28
N PHE A 388 -2.44 -17.70 -3.20
CA PHE A 388 -3.41 -18.78 -3.00
C PHE A 388 -4.19 -19.01 -4.29
N GLU A 389 -4.21 -20.24 -4.79
CA GLU A 389 -5.09 -20.60 -5.89
C GLU A 389 -6.54 -20.80 -5.41
N GLY A 390 -7.49 -20.68 -6.34
CA GLY A 390 -8.91 -20.57 -6.07
C GLY A 390 -9.60 -21.68 -5.28
N GLU A 391 -8.99 -22.86 -5.13
CA GLU A 391 -9.60 -24.03 -4.50
C GLU A 391 -9.00 -24.40 -3.13
N VAL A 392 -8.24 -23.48 -2.51
CA VAL A 392 -7.58 -23.75 -1.21
C VAL A 392 -8.61 -23.99 -0.12
N THR A 393 -8.55 -25.16 0.51
CA THR A 393 -9.22 -25.43 1.78
C THR A 393 -8.18 -25.39 2.90
N LEU A 394 -8.35 -24.48 3.86
CA LEU A 394 -7.45 -24.28 4.96
C LEU A 394 -7.94 -25.08 6.19
N ALA A 395 -7.45 -26.29 6.38
CA ALA A 395 -7.73 -27.05 7.60
C ALA A 395 -6.94 -26.48 8.78
N ALA A 396 -7.52 -26.45 9.98
CA ALA A 396 -6.94 -25.80 11.15
C ALA A 396 -5.60 -26.40 11.61
N ASP A 397 -5.39 -27.71 11.43
CA ASP A 397 -4.13 -28.41 11.69
C ASP A 397 -3.03 -28.01 10.70
N ARG A 398 -3.41 -27.75 9.45
CA ARG A 398 -2.51 -27.29 8.38
C ARG A 398 -2.10 -25.84 8.54
N ALA A 399 -2.99 -25.00 9.07
CA ALA A 399 -2.69 -23.61 9.39
C ALA A 399 -1.52 -23.47 10.38
N ARG A 400 -1.47 -24.35 11.40
CA ARG A 400 -0.35 -24.40 12.37
C ARG A 400 0.94 -24.80 11.68
N SER A 401 0.94 -25.86 10.89
CA SER A 401 2.12 -26.34 10.16
C SER A 401 2.64 -25.29 9.16
N ALA A 402 1.75 -24.61 8.46
CA ALA A 402 2.13 -23.48 7.59
C ALA A 402 2.80 -22.35 8.40
N GLY A 403 2.24 -22.00 9.55
CA GLY A 403 2.83 -20.99 10.45
C GLY A 403 4.23 -21.37 10.94
N GLU A 404 4.45 -22.62 11.31
CA GLU A 404 5.77 -23.14 11.69
C GLU A 404 6.77 -23.09 10.53
N THR A 405 6.31 -23.44 9.32
CA THR A 405 7.13 -23.36 8.10
C THR A 405 7.53 -21.90 7.83
N ILE A 406 6.59 -20.96 7.87
CA ILE A 406 6.84 -19.53 7.64
C ILE A 406 7.83 -18.98 8.69
N ALA A 407 7.65 -19.33 9.97
CA ALA A 407 8.58 -18.92 11.02
C ALA A 407 10.02 -19.42 10.77
N GLY A 408 10.18 -20.55 10.11
CA GLY A 408 11.48 -21.11 9.72
C GLY A 408 12.11 -20.45 8.49
N LEU A 409 11.39 -19.62 7.73
CA LEU A 409 11.91 -18.90 6.56
C LEU A 409 12.88 -17.80 6.95
N THR A 410 12.69 -17.19 8.12
CA THR A 410 13.55 -16.12 8.62
C THR A 410 14.97 -16.65 8.84
N GLY A 411 15.95 -16.06 8.16
CA GLY A 411 17.36 -16.46 8.27
C GLY A 411 17.75 -17.71 7.45
N THR A 412 16.81 -18.33 6.74
CA THR A 412 17.08 -19.46 5.83
C THR A 412 16.97 -18.99 4.39
N PRO A 413 18.01 -19.16 3.54
CA PRO A 413 17.89 -18.82 2.12
C PRO A 413 16.85 -19.72 1.43
N TRP A 414 15.81 -19.11 0.86
CA TRP A 414 14.78 -19.81 0.10
C TRP A 414 14.41 -19.01 -1.17
N ASP A 415 13.90 -19.68 -2.17
CA ASP A 415 13.44 -19.09 -3.43
C ASP A 415 11.94 -19.33 -3.62
N ILE A 416 11.47 -20.53 -3.27
CA ILE A 416 10.06 -20.94 -3.31
C ILE A 416 9.70 -21.59 -1.97
N CYS A 417 8.52 -21.27 -1.43
CA CYS A 417 7.96 -21.95 -0.26
C CYS A 417 6.57 -22.53 -0.61
N LEU A 418 6.42 -23.83 -0.42
CA LEU A 418 5.17 -24.56 -0.64
C LEU A 418 4.47 -24.79 0.70
N LEU A 419 3.33 -24.14 0.93
CA LEU A 419 2.56 -24.21 2.19
C LEU A 419 1.38 -25.20 2.11
N GLY A 420 1.11 -25.76 0.93
CA GLY A 420 0.10 -26.80 0.71
C GLY A 420 0.65 -28.21 0.98
N SER A 421 -0.19 -29.13 1.48
CA SER A 421 0.17 -30.55 1.56
C SER A 421 -0.38 -31.35 0.40
N GLN A 422 0.39 -32.32 -0.08
CA GLN A 422 -0.14 -33.37 -0.95
C GLN A 422 -1.11 -34.24 -0.15
N GLY A 423 -2.29 -34.50 -0.69
CA GLY A 423 -3.16 -35.57 -0.20
C GLY A 423 -2.50 -36.93 -0.48
N GLU A 424 -2.39 -37.82 0.50
CA GLU A 424 -2.04 -39.23 0.28
C GLU A 424 -3.16 -39.90 -0.49
N GLY A 425 -3.03 -39.99 -1.83
CA GLY A 425 -3.94 -40.73 -2.69
C GLY A 425 -3.33 -40.93 -4.07
N GLU A 426 -3.14 -42.16 -4.50
CA GLU A 426 -2.79 -42.50 -5.89
C GLU A 426 -3.88 -41.91 -6.80
N GLY A 427 -3.59 -40.81 -7.51
CA GLY A 427 -4.48 -40.10 -8.41
C GLY A 427 -4.93 -38.71 -7.99
N SER A 428 -4.57 -38.22 -6.79
CA SER A 428 -4.77 -36.81 -6.47
C SER A 428 -3.79 -35.98 -7.29
N GLU A 429 -4.28 -35.13 -8.17
CA GLU A 429 -3.48 -34.09 -8.81
C GLU A 429 -2.88 -33.27 -7.69
N ALA A 430 -1.55 -33.18 -7.66
CA ALA A 430 -0.84 -32.41 -6.64
C ALA A 430 -1.24 -30.95 -6.77
N CYS A 431 -2.18 -30.51 -5.96
CA CYS A 431 -2.66 -29.15 -5.91
C CYS A 431 -1.77 -28.35 -4.98
N ASP A 432 -0.82 -27.65 -5.54
CA ASP A 432 0.06 -26.70 -4.81
C ASP A 432 -0.67 -25.36 -4.69
N HIS A 433 -1.68 -25.33 -3.82
CA HIS A 433 -2.63 -24.20 -3.73
C HIS A 433 -2.13 -23.00 -2.96
N ALA A 434 -0.99 -23.08 -2.28
CA ALA A 434 -0.41 -22.00 -1.50
C ALA A 434 1.10 -21.96 -1.75
N ILE A 435 1.54 -21.02 -2.56
CA ILE A 435 2.94 -20.90 -3.01
C ILE A 435 3.45 -19.51 -2.67
N ALA A 436 4.59 -19.44 -1.98
CA ALA A 436 5.30 -18.19 -1.82
C ALA A 436 6.54 -18.15 -2.71
N VAL A 437 6.79 -16.97 -3.28
CA VAL A 437 7.93 -16.70 -4.18
C VAL A 437 8.75 -15.55 -3.60
N HIS A 438 10.05 -15.78 -3.46
CA HIS A 438 10.99 -14.76 -3.03
C HIS A 438 11.55 -14.00 -4.25
N ARG A 439 11.84 -12.70 -4.13
CA ARG A 439 12.30 -11.84 -5.23
C ARG A 439 13.54 -12.38 -5.97
N ARG A 440 14.37 -13.22 -5.31
CA ARG A 440 15.50 -13.88 -5.98
C ARG A 440 15.09 -14.81 -7.11
N ALA A 441 13.85 -15.32 -7.04
CA ALA A 441 13.29 -16.22 -8.04
C ALA A 441 12.44 -15.48 -9.10
N PHE A 442 12.06 -14.22 -8.91
CA PHE A 442 11.13 -13.52 -9.80
C PHE A 442 11.60 -13.56 -11.25
N GLY A 443 12.84 -13.13 -11.53
CA GLY A 443 13.38 -13.12 -12.89
C GLY A 443 13.39 -14.50 -13.55
N GLN A 444 13.73 -15.57 -12.80
CA GLN A 444 13.71 -16.93 -13.33
C GLN A 444 12.28 -17.43 -13.56
N VAL A 445 11.37 -17.18 -12.62
CA VAL A 445 9.95 -17.54 -12.77
C VAL A 445 9.35 -16.82 -13.98
N LEU A 446 9.60 -15.52 -14.15
CA LEU A 446 9.11 -14.75 -15.30
C LEU A 446 9.71 -15.20 -16.63
N SER A 447 10.97 -15.62 -16.63
CA SER A 447 11.63 -16.19 -17.81
C SER A 447 11.05 -17.55 -18.23
N ASP A 448 10.65 -18.35 -17.25
CA ASP A 448 10.15 -19.71 -17.48
C ASP A 448 8.65 -19.77 -17.76
N LEU A 449 7.87 -18.76 -17.32
CA LEU A 449 6.44 -18.68 -17.56
C LEU A 449 6.16 -18.08 -18.96
N PRO A 450 5.20 -18.64 -19.71
CA PRO A 450 4.90 -18.18 -21.07
C PRO A 450 4.44 -16.73 -21.10
N SER A 451 4.90 -15.98 -22.10
CA SER A 451 4.56 -14.57 -22.32
C SER A 451 3.52 -14.37 -23.42
N SER A 452 3.23 -15.40 -24.19
CA SER A 452 2.29 -15.36 -25.29
C SER A 452 1.25 -16.50 -25.25
N PRO A 453 0.08 -16.34 -25.84
CA PRO A 453 -0.95 -17.41 -25.90
C PRO A 453 -0.47 -18.68 -26.60
N SER A 454 0.43 -18.58 -27.59
CA SER A 454 0.96 -19.75 -28.30
C SER A 454 1.94 -20.57 -27.45
N GLU A 455 2.76 -19.90 -26.65
CA GLU A 455 3.67 -20.56 -25.69
C GLU A 455 2.91 -21.22 -24.54
N LEU A 456 1.77 -20.64 -24.16
CA LEU A 456 0.96 -21.11 -23.04
C LEU A 456 0.42 -22.52 -23.22
N ASP A 457 0.02 -22.90 -24.43
CA ASP A 457 -0.50 -24.25 -24.74
C ASP A 457 0.59 -25.30 -24.61
N ASP A 458 1.75 -25.02 -25.17
CA ASP A 458 2.92 -25.91 -25.10
C ASP A 458 3.36 -26.06 -23.64
N TRP A 459 3.43 -24.94 -22.90
CA TRP A 459 3.84 -24.93 -21.50
C TRP A 459 2.88 -25.73 -20.60
N VAL A 460 1.56 -25.54 -20.75
CA VAL A 460 0.54 -26.29 -19.99
C VAL A 460 0.56 -27.77 -20.34
N SER A 461 0.81 -28.11 -21.60
CA SER A 461 0.96 -29.49 -22.04
C SER A 461 2.17 -30.18 -21.40
N GLU A 462 3.26 -29.45 -21.21
CA GLU A 462 4.49 -29.96 -20.61
C GLU A 462 4.44 -30.04 -19.08
N HIS A 463 3.90 -29.00 -18.43
CA HIS A 463 4.00 -28.84 -16.98
C HIS A 463 2.70 -29.10 -16.25
N HIS A 464 1.55 -28.97 -16.88
CA HIS A 464 0.18 -29.07 -16.38
C HIS A 464 -0.20 -27.99 -15.36
N THR A 465 0.58 -27.80 -14.28
CA THR A 465 0.33 -26.82 -13.22
C THR A 465 1.60 -26.09 -12.80
N ILE A 466 1.46 -24.91 -12.19
CA ILE A 466 2.58 -24.16 -11.61
C ILE A 466 3.31 -25.01 -10.57
N GLY A 467 2.58 -25.71 -9.70
CA GLY A 467 3.20 -26.53 -8.68
C GLY A 467 4.06 -27.65 -9.25
N ARG A 468 3.61 -28.38 -10.29
CA ARG A 468 4.42 -29.40 -10.97
C ARG A 468 5.67 -28.81 -11.63
N TYR A 469 5.54 -27.65 -12.25
CA TYR A 469 6.69 -26.89 -12.78
C TYR A 469 7.71 -26.58 -11.67
N LEU A 470 7.27 -25.98 -10.55
CA LEU A 470 8.15 -25.61 -9.44
C LEU A 470 8.82 -26.85 -8.80
N GLN A 471 8.09 -27.96 -8.64
CA GLN A 471 8.67 -29.22 -8.15
C GLN A 471 9.73 -29.78 -9.09
N ARG A 472 9.57 -29.63 -10.42
CA ARG A 472 10.59 -30.02 -11.39
C ARG A 472 11.84 -29.15 -11.25
N ARG A 473 11.67 -27.82 -11.13
CA ARG A 473 12.75 -26.86 -10.92
C ARG A 473 13.48 -27.04 -9.59
N MET A 474 12.80 -27.57 -8.59
CA MET A 474 13.42 -28.01 -7.34
C MET A 474 14.37 -29.21 -7.57
N ARG A 475 13.90 -30.23 -8.30
CA ARG A 475 14.68 -31.45 -8.55
C ARG A 475 15.93 -31.21 -9.42
N ASP A 476 15.87 -30.27 -10.34
CA ASP A 476 17.03 -29.90 -11.18
C ASP A 476 17.98 -28.89 -10.51
N GLY A 477 17.64 -28.43 -9.28
CA GLY A 477 18.46 -27.54 -8.48
C GLY A 477 18.35 -26.05 -8.86
N THR A 478 17.39 -25.68 -9.71
CA THR A 478 17.16 -24.28 -10.11
C THR A 478 16.69 -23.43 -8.94
N PHE A 479 15.76 -23.95 -8.09
CA PHE A 479 15.23 -23.25 -6.93
C PHE A 479 15.56 -23.96 -5.61
N ARG A 480 15.83 -23.17 -4.58
CA ARG A 480 15.85 -23.63 -3.19
C ARG A 480 14.41 -23.62 -2.66
N VAL A 481 13.83 -24.79 -2.54
CA VAL A 481 12.44 -24.93 -2.08
C VAL A 481 12.42 -25.32 -0.59
N VAL A 482 11.59 -24.60 0.18
CA VAL A 482 11.26 -24.90 1.57
C VAL A 482 9.76 -25.22 1.63
N GLY A 483 9.36 -26.16 2.44
CA GLY A 483 7.97 -26.51 2.64
C GLY A 483 7.78 -27.95 3.11
N HIS A 484 6.55 -28.34 3.38
CA HIS A 484 6.21 -29.72 3.73
C HIS A 484 6.35 -30.60 2.49
N ALA A 485 7.57 -30.99 2.16
CA ALA A 485 7.75 -32.24 1.43
C ALA A 485 7.41 -33.32 2.46
N GLY A 486 6.33 -34.06 2.24
CA GLY A 486 6.13 -35.31 2.93
C GLY A 486 7.45 -36.07 2.89
N THR A 487 7.95 -36.48 4.04
CA THR A 487 9.13 -37.32 4.18
C THR A 487 9.04 -38.44 3.15
N ALA A 488 10.00 -38.46 2.22
CA ALA A 488 10.25 -39.59 1.32
C ALA A 488 10.62 -40.82 2.15
#